data_24b4e9893dafefb633a916b9e6c9afc8
#
_entry.id   24b4e9893dafefb633a916b9e6c9afc8
#
_cell.length_a   1.000
_cell.length_b   1.000
_cell.length_c   1.000
_cell.angle_alpha   90.00
_cell.angle_beta   90.00
_cell.angle_gamma   90.00
#
_symmetry.space_group_name_H-M   'P 1'
#
loop_
_entity.id
_entity.type
_entity.pdbx_description
1 polymer ?
#
loop_
_entity_poly.entity_id
_entity_poly.type
_entity_poly.pdbx_seq_one_letter_code
_entity_poly.pdbx_strand_id
1 'polypeptide(L)'
;MHRRTLMKLGVSVAVLLPLREVLLAAAGPGDFPPEAIATLRAVAAVVLPASLGGRGTDQAAQRFVEWVRAYRAGELMDHGYGRTRVRRTPESPREMYVDQLAKLEAAAAAQGHVFDRLPRDAREALVAAALEEAKVQNLPPRPNGQHVIADLMTFYFSSSEANDVCYRAHIGRLTCRPLELTFNRPRPL
;
A
#
# COMPACT_ATOMS: atom_id res chain seq x y z
N MET A 1 -18.44 -58.53 -41.96
CA MET A 1 -18.22 -57.11 -42.21
C MET A 1 -18.34 -56.37 -40.89
N HIS A 2 -17.21 -56.09 -40.26
CA HIS A 2 -17.16 -55.36 -38.94
C HIS A 2 -16.59 -53.98 -39.17
N ARG A 3 -17.43 -52.92 -39.00
CA ARG A 3 -17.02 -51.55 -39.00
C ARG A 3 -16.53 -51.20 -37.61
N ARG A 4 -15.22 -50.92 -37.40
CA ARG A 4 -14.59 -50.42 -36.21
C ARG A 4 -14.78 -48.91 -36.21
N THR A 5 -15.57 -48.43 -35.25
CA THR A 5 -15.72 -46.98 -34.95
C THR A 5 -14.56 -46.54 -34.12
N LEU A 6 -13.71 -45.70 -34.69
CA LEU A 6 -12.56 -45.10 -34.00
C LEU A 6 -13.03 -43.86 -33.26
N MET A 7 -13.16 -43.95 -31.92
CA MET A 7 -13.40 -42.78 -31.06
C MET A 7 -12.11 -41.94 -30.99
N LYS A 8 -12.16 -40.76 -31.58
CA LYS A 8 -11.13 -39.72 -31.37
C LYS A 8 -11.37 -39.07 -30.04
N LEU A 9 -10.56 -39.42 -29.03
CA LEU A 9 -10.43 -38.67 -27.79
C LEU A 9 -9.72 -37.35 -28.11
N GLY A 10 -10.47 -36.27 -28.16
CA GLY A 10 -9.94 -34.93 -28.18
C GLY A 10 -9.40 -34.55 -26.79
N VAL A 11 -8.11 -34.52 -26.63
CA VAL A 11 -7.45 -33.97 -25.45
C VAL A 11 -7.55 -32.46 -25.56
N SER A 12 -8.49 -31.86 -24.82
CA SER A 12 -8.54 -30.41 -24.64
C SER A 12 -7.42 -30.01 -23.68
N VAL A 13 -6.34 -29.49 -24.22
CA VAL A 13 -5.30 -28.81 -23.41
C VAL A 13 -5.91 -27.48 -22.96
N ALA A 14 -6.42 -27.44 -21.75
CA ALA A 14 -6.75 -26.18 -21.08
C ALA A 14 -5.43 -25.42 -20.79
N VAL A 15 -5.17 -24.42 -21.60
CA VAL A 15 -4.08 -23.46 -21.32
C VAL A 15 -4.51 -22.67 -20.08
N LEU A 16 -4.00 -23.08 -18.92
CA LEU A 16 -4.07 -22.30 -17.68
C LEU A 16 -3.18 -21.06 -17.87
N LEU A 17 -3.72 -20.01 -18.48
CA LEU A 17 -3.13 -18.69 -18.39
C LEU A 17 -3.02 -18.35 -16.90
N PRO A 18 -1.88 -17.86 -16.43
CA PRO A 18 -1.72 -17.50 -15.03
C PRO A 18 -2.79 -16.46 -14.69
N LEU A 19 -3.61 -16.77 -13.71
CA LEU A 19 -4.76 -15.96 -13.25
C LEU A 19 -4.36 -14.50 -12.99
N ARG A 20 -3.09 -14.30 -12.67
CA ARG A 20 -2.44 -13.02 -12.43
C ARG A 20 -2.50 -12.06 -13.63
N GLU A 21 -2.24 -12.54 -14.84
CA GLU A 21 -2.24 -11.66 -16.03
C GLU A 21 -3.65 -11.22 -16.41
N VAL A 22 -4.64 -12.10 -16.19
CA VAL A 22 -6.05 -11.77 -16.44
C VAL A 22 -6.56 -10.72 -15.45
N LEU A 23 -6.17 -10.81 -14.18
CA LEU A 23 -6.56 -9.84 -13.14
C LEU A 23 -5.87 -8.48 -13.31
N LEU A 24 -4.60 -8.46 -13.72
CA LEU A 24 -3.88 -7.22 -14.05
C LEU A 24 -4.47 -6.51 -15.28
N ALA A 25 -4.96 -7.26 -16.26
CA ALA A 25 -5.61 -6.72 -17.46
C ALA A 25 -7.01 -6.11 -17.16
N ALA A 26 -7.68 -6.57 -16.09
CA ALA A 26 -8.97 -6.04 -15.66
C ALA A 26 -8.87 -4.77 -14.81
N ALA A 27 -7.70 -4.50 -14.22
CA ALA A 27 -7.43 -3.27 -13.48
C ALA A 27 -7.04 -2.14 -14.45
N GLY A 28 -7.68 -0.98 -14.35
CA GLY A 28 -7.28 0.19 -15.13
C GLY A 28 -5.82 0.60 -14.90
N PRO A 29 -5.21 1.33 -15.82
CA PRO A 29 -3.85 1.81 -15.65
C PRO A 29 -3.75 2.64 -14.35
N GLY A 30 -2.97 2.15 -13.38
CA GLY A 30 -2.82 2.79 -12.06
C GLY A 30 -3.62 2.14 -10.93
N ASP A 31 -4.53 1.20 -11.20
CA ASP A 31 -5.30 0.51 -10.17
C ASP A 31 -4.57 -0.72 -9.61
N PHE A 32 -4.70 -0.91 -8.29
CA PHE A 32 -4.31 -2.16 -7.65
C PHE A 32 -5.34 -3.25 -7.93
N PRO A 33 -4.92 -4.50 -8.16
CA PRO A 33 -5.84 -5.63 -8.16
C PRO A 33 -6.55 -5.77 -6.81
N PRO A 34 -7.81 -6.21 -6.76
CA PRO A 34 -8.58 -6.33 -5.51
C PRO A 34 -7.88 -7.18 -4.44
N GLU A 35 -7.22 -8.26 -4.85
CA GLU A 35 -6.42 -9.12 -3.97
C GLU A 35 -5.22 -8.38 -3.36
N ALA A 36 -4.52 -7.58 -4.14
CA ALA A 36 -3.42 -6.76 -3.63
C ALA A 36 -3.92 -5.70 -2.62
N ILE A 37 -5.12 -5.14 -2.84
CA ILE A 37 -5.74 -4.22 -1.88
C ILE A 37 -6.07 -4.95 -0.57
N ALA A 38 -6.60 -6.18 -0.64
CA ALA A 38 -6.90 -6.98 0.55
C ALA A 38 -5.64 -7.27 1.37
N THR A 39 -4.57 -7.72 0.71
CA THR A 39 -3.28 -7.95 1.35
C THR A 39 -2.69 -6.67 1.93
N LEU A 40 -2.77 -5.54 1.21
CA LEU A 40 -2.29 -4.25 1.69
C LEU A 40 -3.03 -3.79 2.97
N ARG A 41 -4.35 -3.98 3.04
CA ARG A 41 -5.13 -3.71 4.26
C ARG A 41 -4.70 -4.59 5.43
N ALA A 42 -4.48 -5.88 5.17
CA ALA A 42 -4.01 -6.79 6.18
C ALA A 42 -2.59 -6.44 6.67
N VAL A 43 -1.71 -5.97 5.79
CA VAL A 43 -0.40 -5.39 6.13
C VAL A 43 -0.57 -4.13 6.97
N ALA A 44 -1.42 -3.19 6.56
CA ALA A 44 -1.69 -1.96 7.30
C ALA A 44 -2.14 -2.24 8.75
N ALA A 45 -2.99 -3.25 8.95
CA ALA A 45 -3.44 -3.67 10.28
C ALA A 45 -2.31 -4.23 11.17
N VAL A 46 -1.20 -4.65 10.58
CA VAL A 46 -0.01 -5.12 11.31
C VAL A 46 0.95 -3.98 11.62
N VAL A 47 1.26 -3.13 10.62
CA VAL A 47 2.37 -2.17 10.70
C VAL A 47 1.95 -0.77 11.19
N LEU A 48 0.66 -0.45 11.15
CA LEU A 48 0.17 0.84 11.63
C LEU A 48 -0.28 0.76 13.10
N PRO A 49 -0.34 1.90 13.81
CA PRO A 49 -0.69 1.92 15.22
C PRO A 49 -2.07 1.31 15.49
N ALA A 50 -2.15 0.41 16.48
CA ALA A 50 -3.39 -0.23 16.88
C ALA A 50 -4.49 0.75 17.34
N SER A 51 -4.08 1.94 17.80
CA SER A 51 -4.99 3.03 18.20
C SER A 51 -5.87 3.57 17.07
N LEU A 52 -5.49 3.33 15.80
CA LEU A 52 -6.32 3.66 14.64
C LEU A 52 -7.59 2.80 14.55
N GLY A 53 -7.55 1.59 15.09
CA GLY A 53 -8.58 0.59 14.90
C GLY A 53 -8.70 0.13 13.44
N GLY A 54 -9.56 -0.84 13.17
CA GLY A 54 -9.71 -1.40 11.81
C GLY A 54 -10.10 -0.36 10.76
N ARG A 55 -11.05 0.52 11.10
CA ARG A 55 -11.50 1.57 10.17
C ARG A 55 -10.39 2.56 9.81
N GLY A 56 -9.57 2.96 10.78
CA GLY A 56 -8.47 3.91 10.53
C GLY A 56 -7.36 3.29 9.69
N THR A 57 -7.01 2.03 9.94
CA THR A 57 -6.02 1.30 9.12
C THR A 57 -6.50 1.09 7.70
N ASP A 58 -7.78 0.75 7.48
CA ASP A 58 -8.38 0.64 6.15
C ASP A 58 -8.35 1.96 5.39
N GLN A 59 -8.69 3.07 6.06
CA GLN A 59 -8.63 4.40 5.47
C GLN A 59 -7.19 4.80 5.09
N ALA A 60 -6.20 4.46 5.92
CA ALA A 60 -4.80 4.73 5.62
C ALA A 60 -4.33 3.94 4.39
N ALA A 61 -4.67 2.65 4.30
CA ALA A 61 -4.38 1.82 3.14
C ALA A 61 -5.07 2.36 1.87
N GLN A 62 -6.32 2.77 1.96
CA GLN A 62 -7.06 3.34 0.84
C GLN A 62 -6.41 4.64 0.33
N ARG A 63 -6.03 5.56 1.23
CA ARG A 63 -5.33 6.80 0.86
C ARG A 63 -3.97 6.53 0.21
N PHE A 64 -3.27 5.49 0.66
CA PHE A 64 -2.03 5.07 0.02
C PHE A 64 -2.26 4.57 -1.41
N VAL A 65 -3.30 3.77 -1.65
CA VAL A 65 -3.70 3.32 -3.00
C VAL A 65 -4.03 4.53 -3.88
N GLU A 66 -4.79 5.49 -3.37
CA GLU A 66 -5.12 6.74 -4.08
C GLU A 66 -3.88 7.57 -4.40
N TRP A 67 -2.92 7.63 -3.48
CA TRP A 67 -1.64 8.28 -3.72
C TRP A 67 -0.86 7.60 -4.85
N VAL A 68 -0.79 6.26 -4.88
CA VAL A 68 -0.12 5.52 -5.96
C VAL A 68 -0.86 5.73 -7.29
N ARG A 69 -2.19 5.74 -7.28
CA ARG A 69 -3.01 6.03 -8.47
C ARG A 69 -2.78 7.44 -9.01
N ALA A 70 -2.64 8.41 -8.13
CA ALA A 70 -2.37 9.80 -8.48
C ALA A 70 -0.89 10.08 -8.81
N TYR A 71 -0.02 9.07 -8.66
CA TYR A 71 1.41 9.23 -8.89
C TYR A 71 1.71 9.67 -10.31
N ARG A 72 2.54 10.68 -10.45
CA ARG A 72 2.97 11.22 -11.75
C ARG A 72 4.49 11.10 -11.87
N ALA A 73 4.91 10.24 -12.79
CA ALA A 73 6.30 10.19 -13.23
C ALA A 73 6.63 11.41 -14.10
N GLY A 74 7.87 11.81 -14.11
CA GLY A 74 8.34 12.87 -14.98
C GLY A 74 9.19 13.93 -14.30
N GLU A 75 9.42 15.00 -14.99
CA GLU A 75 10.22 16.13 -14.50
C GLU A 75 9.30 17.29 -14.11
N LEU A 76 9.41 17.73 -12.87
CA LEU A 76 8.71 18.90 -12.34
C LEU A 76 9.73 19.97 -12.01
N MET A 77 9.44 21.19 -12.45
CA MET A 77 10.19 22.38 -12.00
C MET A 77 9.71 22.74 -10.60
N ASP A 78 10.58 22.59 -9.62
CA ASP A 78 10.34 23.05 -8.27
C ASP A 78 10.85 24.49 -8.11
N HIS A 79 9.91 25.40 -7.91
CA HIS A 79 10.21 26.83 -7.70
C HIS A 79 10.49 27.09 -6.22
N GLY A 80 11.58 26.51 -5.71
CA GLY A 80 12.04 26.82 -4.35
C GLY A 80 12.56 28.25 -4.25
N TYR A 81 12.64 28.78 -3.02
CA TYR A 81 13.25 30.09 -2.76
C TYR A 81 14.66 30.17 -3.35
N GLY A 82 14.84 30.94 -4.41
CA GLY A 82 16.12 31.39 -4.95
C GLY A 82 16.69 30.63 -6.16
N ARG A 83 16.37 29.37 -6.41
CA ARG A 83 16.83 28.65 -7.62
C ARG A 83 15.83 27.59 -8.06
N THR A 84 15.47 27.63 -9.32
CA THR A 84 14.66 26.57 -9.94
C THR A 84 15.45 25.27 -9.97
N ARG A 85 14.85 24.18 -9.43
CA ARG A 85 15.44 22.83 -9.48
C ARG A 85 14.50 21.93 -10.27
N VAL A 86 15.07 21.16 -11.18
CA VAL A 86 14.33 20.07 -11.83
C VAL A 86 14.29 18.88 -10.87
N ARG A 87 13.10 18.51 -10.44
CA ARG A 87 12.85 17.31 -9.66
C ARG A 87 12.40 16.22 -10.61
N ARG A 88 13.18 15.16 -10.70
CA ARG A 88 12.81 13.97 -11.44
C ARG A 88 12.06 13.03 -10.51
N THR A 89 10.86 12.64 -10.94
CA THR A 89 10.05 11.62 -10.29
C THR A 89 10.16 10.35 -11.12
N PRO A 90 10.61 9.22 -10.54
CA PRO A 90 10.74 7.96 -11.26
C PRO A 90 9.39 7.45 -11.74
N GLU A 91 9.39 6.34 -12.44
CA GLU A 91 8.17 5.64 -12.85
C GLU A 91 7.32 5.21 -11.65
N SER A 92 6.02 4.97 -11.90
CA SER A 92 5.10 4.55 -10.83
C SER A 92 5.58 3.24 -10.19
N PRO A 93 5.68 3.18 -8.86
CA PRO A 93 6.10 1.98 -8.14
C PRO A 93 5.01 0.89 -8.08
N ARG A 94 3.86 1.10 -8.70
CA ARG A 94 2.67 0.24 -8.61
C ARG A 94 2.98 -1.23 -8.88
N GLU A 95 3.65 -1.53 -10.00
CA GLU A 95 3.92 -2.91 -10.40
C GLU A 95 4.80 -3.63 -9.37
N MET A 96 5.84 -2.95 -8.91
CA MET A 96 6.71 -3.48 -7.86
C MET A 96 5.95 -3.73 -6.56
N TYR A 97 5.04 -2.83 -6.17
CA TYR A 97 4.22 -3.00 -4.98
C TYR A 97 3.27 -4.20 -5.10
N VAL A 98 2.63 -4.37 -6.26
CA VAL A 98 1.77 -5.53 -6.53
C VAL A 98 2.58 -6.83 -6.44
N ASP A 99 3.79 -6.86 -6.99
CA ASP A 99 4.68 -8.02 -6.91
C ASP A 99 5.10 -8.34 -5.48
N GLN A 100 5.41 -7.33 -4.69
CA GLN A 100 5.78 -7.52 -3.28
C GLN A 100 4.59 -8.02 -2.44
N LEU A 101 3.38 -7.52 -2.68
CA LEU A 101 2.17 -8.04 -2.03
C LEU A 101 1.86 -9.47 -2.45
N ALA A 102 2.05 -9.80 -3.74
CA ALA A 102 1.89 -11.17 -4.23
C ALA A 102 2.89 -12.15 -3.59
N LYS A 103 4.12 -11.71 -3.30
CA LYS A 103 5.10 -12.53 -2.56
C LYS A 103 4.63 -12.81 -1.14
N LEU A 104 4.03 -11.84 -0.44
CA LEU A 104 3.46 -12.07 0.89
C LEU A 104 2.32 -13.10 0.85
N GLU A 105 1.44 -13.00 -0.15
CA GLU A 105 0.38 -14.01 -0.35
C GLU A 105 0.96 -15.39 -0.65
N ALA A 106 1.98 -15.49 -1.49
CA ALA A 106 2.64 -16.75 -1.77
C ALA A 106 3.29 -17.37 -0.51
N ALA A 107 3.90 -16.54 0.34
CA ALA A 107 4.46 -16.99 1.61
C ALA A 107 3.39 -17.46 2.60
N ALA A 108 2.22 -16.83 2.62
CA ALA A 108 1.07 -17.26 3.40
C ALA A 108 0.47 -18.57 2.85
N ALA A 109 0.36 -18.68 1.54
CA ALA A 109 -0.14 -19.88 0.85
C ALA A 109 0.76 -21.10 1.11
N ALA A 110 2.06 -20.91 1.24
CA ALA A 110 2.99 -21.96 1.65
C ALA A 110 2.71 -22.52 3.07
N GLN A 111 2.02 -21.73 3.92
CA GLN A 111 1.53 -22.13 5.23
C GLN A 111 0.08 -22.68 5.21
N GLY A 112 -0.52 -22.80 4.01
CA GLY A 112 -1.89 -23.29 3.82
C GLY A 112 -2.98 -22.24 4.08
N HIS A 113 -2.64 -20.95 4.12
CA HIS A 113 -3.56 -19.87 4.45
C HIS A 113 -3.46 -18.70 3.45
N VAL A 114 -4.51 -17.87 3.43
CA VAL A 114 -4.48 -16.55 2.81
C VAL A 114 -3.92 -15.55 3.83
N PHE A 115 -3.14 -14.57 3.41
CA PHE A 115 -2.41 -13.68 4.31
C PHE A 115 -3.33 -12.97 5.32
N ASP A 116 -4.50 -12.50 4.92
CA ASP A 116 -5.47 -11.83 5.80
C ASP A 116 -6.07 -12.74 6.87
N ARG A 117 -6.05 -14.07 6.64
CA ARG A 117 -6.57 -15.11 7.55
C ARG A 117 -5.54 -15.63 8.54
N LEU A 118 -4.28 -15.31 8.35
CA LEU A 118 -3.24 -15.69 9.30
C LEU A 118 -3.43 -14.98 10.65
N PRO A 119 -3.07 -15.62 11.76
CA PRO A 119 -2.93 -14.96 13.05
C PRO A 119 -2.02 -13.75 12.96
N ARG A 120 -2.24 -12.76 13.83
CA ARG A 120 -1.46 -11.51 13.81
C ARG A 120 0.05 -11.76 13.87
N ASP A 121 0.48 -12.62 14.79
CA ASP A 121 1.91 -12.93 15.00
C ASP A 121 2.55 -13.55 13.74
N ALA A 122 1.81 -14.41 13.03
CA ALA A 122 2.28 -15.00 11.78
C ALA A 122 2.39 -13.94 10.66
N ARG A 123 1.44 -13.01 10.59
CA ARG A 123 1.52 -11.88 9.65
C ARG A 123 2.69 -10.94 9.98
N GLU A 124 2.91 -10.64 11.26
CA GLU A 124 4.06 -9.85 11.73
C GLU A 124 5.38 -10.51 11.34
N ALA A 125 5.50 -11.83 11.50
CA ALA A 125 6.69 -12.59 11.12
C ALA A 125 6.96 -12.52 9.60
N LEU A 126 5.92 -12.65 8.75
CA LEU A 126 6.05 -12.55 7.30
C LEU A 126 6.42 -11.13 6.86
N VAL A 127 5.83 -10.12 7.49
CA VAL A 127 6.16 -8.71 7.23
C VAL A 127 7.61 -8.42 7.62
N ALA A 128 8.05 -8.88 8.78
CA ALA A 128 9.44 -8.71 9.24
C ALA A 128 10.43 -9.39 8.30
N ALA A 129 10.14 -10.62 7.88
CA ALA A 129 10.98 -11.35 6.92
C ALA A 129 11.09 -10.64 5.58
N ALA A 130 9.98 -10.08 5.06
CA ALA A 130 9.98 -9.31 3.82
C ALA A 130 10.81 -8.02 3.91
N LEU A 131 10.76 -7.32 5.05
CA LEU A 131 11.57 -6.12 5.28
C LEU A 131 13.07 -6.46 5.43
N GLU A 132 13.38 -7.58 6.07
CA GLU A 132 14.76 -8.08 6.22
C GLU A 132 15.34 -8.49 4.86
N GLU A 133 14.60 -9.25 4.05
CA GLU A 133 15.00 -9.62 2.69
C GLU A 133 15.30 -8.39 1.84
N ALA A 134 14.45 -7.37 1.96
CA ALA A 134 14.63 -6.10 1.25
C ALA A 134 15.69 -5.19 1.90
N LYS A 135 16.33 -5.61 3.01
CA LYS A 135 17.34 -4.84 3.77
C LYS A 135 16.84 -3.45 4.19
N VAL A 136 15.58 -3.33 4.51
CA VAL A 136 14.97 -2.09 5.00
C VAL A 136 15.29 -1.95 6.49
N GLN A 137 16.32 -1.19 6.82
CA GLN A 137 16.72 -0.93 8.21
C GLN A 137 16.04 0.33 8.78
N ASN A 138 15.74 1.30 7.94
CA ASN A 138 15.14 2.57 8.33
C ASN A 138 14.04 2.95 7.32
N LEU A 139 13.03 3.66 7.81
CA LEU A 139 12.03 4.22 6.93
C LEU A 139 12.64 5.38 6.12
N PRO A 140 12.36 5.45 4.82
CA PRO A 140 12.78 6.58 4.01
C PRO A 140 12.05 7.85 4.48
N PRO A 141 12.64 9.06 4.34
CA PRO A 141 11.99 10.31 4.75
C PRO A 141 10.73 10.64 3.93
N ARG A 142 10.55 10.00 2.78
CA ARG A 142 9.37 10.06 1.90
C ARG A 142 9.21 8.72 1.20
N PRO A 143 8.00 8.32 0.81
CA PRO A 143 7.82 7.13 -0.02
C PRO A 143 8.69 7.22 -1.27
N ASN A 144 9.50 6.22 -1.51
CA ASN A 144 10.55 6.22 -2.54
C ASN A 144 10.36 5.17 -3.64
N GLY A 145 9.31 4.37 -3.56
CA GLY A 145 8.99 3.35 -4.54
C GLY A 145 9.77 2.03 -4.38
N GLN A 146 10.56 1.86 -3.33
CA GLN A 146 11.41 0.66 -3.18
C GLN A 146 10.70 -0.50 -2.49
N HIS A 147 9.88 -0.23 -1.47
CA HIS A 147 9.23 -1.29 -0.72
C HIS A 147 7.86 -0.87 -0.21
N VAL A 148 6.81 -1.63 -0.57
CA VAL A 148 5.41 -1.28 -0.28
C VAL A 148 5.13 -1.07 1.20
N ILE A 149 5.69 -1.92 2.08
CA ILE A 149 5.48 -1.83 3.53
C ILE A 149 6.15 -0.57 4.10
N ALA A 150 7.42 -0.34 3.73
CA ALA A 150 8.16 0.84 4.17
C ALA A 150 7.49 2.13 3.69
N ASP A 151 7.04 2.15 2.45
CA ASP A 151 6.41 3.31 1.85
C ASP A 151 5.00 3.56 2.40
N LEU A 152 4.23 2.52 2.71
CA LEU A 152 2.96 2.64 3.44
C LEU A 152 3.16 3.27 4.83
N MET A 153 4.15 2.77 5.59
CA MET A 153 4.49 3.32 6.90
C MET A 153 4.93 4.78 6.78
N THR A 154 5.83 5.07 5.87
CA THR A 154 6.33 6.44 5.64
C THR A 154 5.22 7.38 5.21
N PHE A 155 4.34 6.93 4.30
CA PHE A 155 3.17 7.68 3.86
C PHE A 155 2.25 8.05 5.04
N TYR A 156 1.96 7.07 5.89
CA TYR A 156 1.13 7.29 7.06
C TYR A 156 1.80 8.22 8.08
N PHE A 157 3.04 7.92 8.50
CA PHE A 157 3.75 8.70 9.52
C PHE A 157 4.12 10.12 9.07
N SER A 158 4.10 10.40 7.76
CA SER A 158 4.24 11.76 7.23
C SER A 158 2.93 12.55 7.21
N SER A 159 1.81 11.94 7.58
CA SER A 159 0.49 12.58 7.57
C SER A 159 0.24 13.42 8.83
N SER A 160 -0.62 14.43 8.71
CA SER A 160 -1.09 15.23 9.86
C SER A 160 -1.84 14.37 10.89
N GLU A 161 -2.55 13.34 10.43
CA GLU A 161 -3.26 12.40 11.30
C GLU A 161 -2.30 11.61 12.21
N ALA A 162 -1.16 11.17 11.66
CA ALA A 162 -0.14 10.50 12.45
C ALA A 162 0.47 11.45 13.50
N ASN A 163 0.69 12.70 13.14
CA ASN A 163 1.13 13.74 14.07
C ASN A 163 0.12 13.95 15.20
N ASP A 164 -1.18 14.04 14.87
CA ASP A 164 -2.24 14.18 15.87
C ASP A 164 -2.24 13.02 16.88
N VAL A 165 -2.05 11.79 16.39
CA VAL A 165 -1.94 10.60 17.24
C VAL A 165 -0.68 10.64 18.11
N CYS A 166 0.48 10.97 17.54
CA CYS A 166 1.75 11.01 18.26
C CYS A 166 1.79 12.09 19.34
N TYR A 167 1.27 13.26 19.02
CA TYR A 167 1.30 14.41 19.97
C TYR A 167 0.03 14.51 20.82
N ARG A 168 -0.95 13.62 20.63
CA ARG A 168 -2.29 13.71 21.25
C ARG A 168 -2.92 15.09 21.06
N ALA A 169 -2.69 15.68 19.90
CA ALA A 169 -3.12 17.02 19.54
C ALA A 169 -3.98 16.95 18.26
N HIS A 170 -4.78 17.96 18.00
CA HIS A 170 -5.61 18.07 16.82
C HIS A 170 -5.00 19.03 15.79
N ILE A 171 -3.71 18.84 15.48
CA ILE A 171 -2.95 19.72 14.58
C ILE A 171 -3.46 19.62 13.13
N GLY A 172 -3.86 18.41 12.71
CA GLY A 172 -4.33 18.15 11.35
C GLY A 172 -5.82 18.44 11.13
N ARG A 173 -6.57 18.78 12.15
CA ARG A 173 -7.97 19.20 11.96
C ARG A 173 -8.01 20.64 11.48
N LEU A 174 -8.55 20.83 10.28
CA LEU A 174 -8.77 22.13 9.63
C LEU A 174 -9.82 23.03 10.33
N THR A 175 -10.12 22.80 11.57
CA THR A 175 -10.85 23.74 12.40
C THR A 175 -9.85 24.79 12.87
N CYS A 176 -9.62 25.79 12.03
CA CYS A 176 -9.06 27.03 12.53
C CYS A 176 -9.84 27.46 13.76
N ARG A 177 -9.16 27.57 14.90
CA ARG A 177 -9.75 28.24 16.04
C ARG A 177 -10.21 29.62 15.57
N PRO A 178 -11.49 29.99 15.71
CA PRO A 178 -11.91 31.34 15.33
C PRO A 178 -10.99 32.34 16.02
N LEU A 179 -10.41 33.26 15.27
CA LEU A 179 -9.52 34.30 15.79
C LEU A 179 -10.16 35.05 16.98
N GLU A 180 -11.48 35.21 16.97
CA GLU A 180 -12.29 35.80 18.02
C GLU A 180 -12.13 35.12 19.38
N LEU A 181 -11.83 33.83 19.45
CA LEU A 181 -11.61 33.11 20.72
C LEU A 181 -10.17 33.22 21.25
N THR A 182 -9.24 33.65 20.42
CA THR A 182 -7.81 33.76 20.81
C THR A 182 -7.38 35.20 21.07
N PHE A 183 -8.12 36.19 20.55
CA PHE A 183 -7.68 37.58 20.54
C PHE A 183 -8.00 38.39 21.82
N ASN A 184 -9.00 37.98 22.59
CA ASN A 184 -9.56 38.87 23.62
C ASN A 184 -9.34 38.48 25.07
N ARG A 185 -8.57 37.41 25.39
CA ARG A 185 -8.25 37.10 26.78
C ARG A 185 -6.86 36.50 26.90
N PRO A 186 -5.85 37.25 27.36
CA PRO A 186 -4.66 36.67 27.94
C PRO A 186 -5.06 35.72 29.06
N ARG A 187 -4.56 34.48 29.05
CA ARG A 187 -4.75 33.60 30.20
C ARG A 187 -4.13 34.28 31.41
N PRO A 188 -4.86 34.37 32.54
CA PRO A 188 -4.20 34.74 33.79
C PRO A 188 -3.11 33.72 34.09
N LEU A 189 -1.95 34.20 34.49
CA LEU A 189 -0.81 33.41 34.96
C LEU A 189 -1.17 32.69 36.26
#